data_35ea2c04ae50697953d488b12ae90fcb
#
_entry.id   35ea2c04ae50697953d488b12ae90fcb
#
_cell.length_a   1.000
_cell.length_b   1.000
_cell.length_c   1.000
_cell.angle_alpha   90.00
_cell.angle_beta   90.00
_cell.angle_gamma   90.00
#
_symmetry.space_group_name_H-M   'P 1'
#
loop_
_entity.id
_entity.type
_entity.pdbx_description
1 polymer ?
#
loop_
_entity_poly.entity_id
_entity_poly.type
_entity_poly.pdbx_seq_one_letter_code
_entity_poly.pdbx_strand_id
1 'polypeptide(L)'
;MNYLLTVTLLLFLSPQAFAQDGKPTPIRVTDGPMLGRPASDSMTIWVRTDRQGEVNVLYGRNENKLNLSSSFRTRGAQFDYTGTVTINGLEPNTRYYYRIEDHQLDGSFRTMPSAKNFKNPNGNPEGLFNFRFEFACGNNPKGSGDSAGPTLPVFDTLNKQVREKINFAILNGDWLYETRRDYSPQEWLYQVGLNEAETPRIVQKAPTIVGVWQNYKDLLHRGRNLSEWHRHVPTYFTADDHELINDIYGAGETGYVNRRAVFRDIGTQAWFDYLGWANPTEHNIPAWFGAAKLTKGSDLLEDEDADFTKLDLDQMANLHVHWGTPTAGVPDSALDAQPGDPNSAVYEIEEILGPNKLRIKPKAKADGRPAYSIGRRCYGKFTVSNCDFFLLDTRTHRSLHNVDNPGNPKATMIGAKQLKWLKDGIRDSKSDFIFVVSSVNFMVPHVGSGGGDDKQAAIKKDDAWTVFLKEREELIEFWDGLDKSVFVLTGDLHNSFAIKITDNVYEFASGPHNSINHAPMKDEGGRPSNGKFKYGPRSCDIRWSSYAMADIPRANRTFPHYCVVQVNNVFNNPVERDGERWFAFPHPQVIFQFHDAFTGELRYSETIVQGLD
;
A
#
# COMPACT_ATOMS: atom_id res chain seq x y z
N MET A 1 29.44 7.59 56.18
CA MET A 1 30.07 7.17 54.91
C MET A 1 29.15 7.70 53.82
N ASN A 2 29.46 8.96 53.40
CA ASN A 2 28.63 9.71 52.46
C ASN A 2 29.07 9.39 51.02
N TYR A 3 28.16 8.85 50.22
CA TYR A 3 28.40 8.76 48.78
C TYR A 3 27.81 10.00 48.09
N LEU A 4 28.70 10.84 47.57
CA LEU A 4 28.38 11.93 46.67
C LEU A 4 28.02 11.30 45.29
N LEU A 5 26.78 11.48 44.84
CA LEU A 5 26.40 11.24 43.47
C LEU A 5 26.80 12.46 42.63
N THR A 6 27.81 12.29 41.79
CA THR A 6 28.20 13.30 40.80
C THR A 6 27.29 13.11 39.57
N VAL A 7 26.33 14.00 39.40
CA VAL A 7 25.51 14.07 38.15
C VAL A 7 26.35 14.84 37.13
N THR A 8 26.85 14.11 36.14
CA THR A 8 27.52 14.71 34.98
C THR A 8 26.46 15.16 33.99
N LEU A 9 26.19 16.46 33.96
CA LEU A 9 25.35 17.12 32.99
C LEU A 9 26.10 17.14 31.64
N LEU A 10 25.80 16.23 30.74
CA LEU A 10 26.27 16.28 29.36
C LEU A 10 25.46 17.35 28.62
N LEU A 11 26.00 18.53 28.49
CA LEU A 11 25.58 19.57 27.58
C LEU A 11 25.83 19.07 26.13
N PHE A 12 24.82 18.58 25.47
CA PHE A 12 24.83 18.41 24.01
C PHE A 12 24.74 19.79 23.35
N LEU A 13 25.89 20.36 23.04
CA LEU A 13 26.00 21.47 22.12
C LEU A 13 25.53 21.00 20.75
N SER A 14 24.42 21.56 20.26
CA SER A 14 23.98 21.39 18.87
C SER A 14 25.08 21.86 17.92
N PRO A 15 25.51 21.07 16.94
CA PRO A 15 26.38 21.58 15.90
C PRO A 15 25.54 22.41 14.93
N GLN A 16 25.43 23.70 15.18
CA GLN A 16 25.20 24.63 14.07
C GLN A 16 26.47 24.57 13.21
N ALA A 17 26.43 23.75 12.16
CA ALA A 17 27.49 23.71 11.17
C ALA A 17 27.41 24.99 10.33
N PHE A 18 28.10 26.04 10.77
CA PHE A 18 28.49 27.13 9.89
C PHE A 18 29.49 26.56 8.89
N ALA A 19 29.12 26.54 7.61
CA ALA A 19 30.05 26.25 6.54
C ALA A 19 31.16 27.31 6.56
N GLN A 20 32.41 26.88 6.59
CA GLN A 20 33.59 27.75 6.57
C GLN A 20 33.78 28.52 5.26
N ASP A 21 32.98 28.32 4.20
CA ASP A 21 33.19 28.89 2.88
C ASP A 21 31.94 29.53 2.20
N GLY A 22 30.89 29.88 2.93
CA GLY A 22 29.73 30.59 2.36
C GLY A 22 28.94 29.84 1.26
N LYS A 23 29.28 28.56 1.00
CA LYS A 23 28.50 27.71 0.10
C LYS A 23 27.35 27.05 0.88
N PRO A 24 26.13 26.99 0.30
CA PRO A 24 25.05 26.28 0.94
C PRO A 24 25.48 24.81 1.18
N THR A 25 25.26 24.31 2.38
CA THR A 25 25.52 22.89 2.71
C THR A 25 24.76 22.01 1.71
N PRO A 26 25.39 21.01 1.07
CA PRO A 26 24.69 20.10 0.17
C PRO A 26 23.48 19.46 0.86
N ILE A 27 22.38 19.28 0.13
CA ILE A 27 21.25 18.50 0.65
C ILE A 27 21.69 17.04 0.83
N ARG A 28 21.07 16.35 1.77
CA ARG A 28 21.38 14.95 2.03
C ARG A 28 20.15 14.08 1.78
N VAL A 29 20.27 13.07 0.92
CA VAL A 29 19.27 12.01 0.81
C VAL A 29 19.33 11.16 2.07
N THR A 30 18.19 11.06 2.75
CA THR A 30 18.07 10.35 4.03
C THR A 30 17.42 8.98 3.87
N ASP A 31 16.51 8.83 2.90
CA ASP A 31 15.75 7.60 2.65
C ASP A 31 15.60 7.34 1.15
N GLY A 32 15.54 6.08 0.75
CA GLY A 32 15.54 5.63 -0.62
C GLY A 32 16.95 5.36 -1.17
N PRO A 33 17.14 5.31 -2.50
CA PRO A 33 16.11 5.43 -3.54
C PRO A 33 15.17 4.23 -3.62
N MET A 34 13.94 4.46 -4.08
CA MET A 34 12.97 3.41 -4.40
C MET A 34 12.48 3.55 -5.83
N LEU A 35 12.24 2.41 -6.50
CA LEU A 35 11.75 2.35 -7.88
C LEU A 35 10.25 2.09 -7.94
N GLY A 36 9.56 2.72 -8.89
CA GLY A 36 8.15 2.49 -9.15
C GLY A 36 7.73 2.91 -10.56
N ARG A 37 6.48 2.66 -10.90
CA ARG A 37 5.91 2.99 -12.22
C ARG A 37 6.78 2.50 -13.39
N PRO A 38 7.13 1.21 -13.45
CA PRO A 38 7.92 0.70 -14.55
C PRO A 38 7.12 0.76 -15.86
N ALA A 39 7.75 1.33 -16.90
CA ALA A 39 7.21 1.32 -18.25
C ALA A 39 8.26 0.84 -19.26
N SER A 40 7.88 0.70 -20.52
CA SER A 40 8.82 0.28 -21.57
C SER A 40 9.87 1.35 -21.89
N ASP A 41 9.58 2.60 -21.58
CA ASP A 41 10.40 3.75 -21.93
C ASP A 41 10.69 4.69 -20.75
N SER A 42 10.27 4.31 -19.54
CA SER A 42 10.45 5.15 -18.36
C SER A 42 10.54 4.34 -17.05
N MET A 43 11.09 5.02 -16.01
CA MET A 43 11.17 4.53 -14.64
C MET A 43 11.07 5.71 -13.69
N THR A 44 10.29 5.57 -12.62
CA THR A 44 10.20 6.60 -11.57
C THR A 44 11.07 6.20 -10.38
N ILE A 45 11.83 7.18 -9.87
CA ILE A 45 12.71 7.05 -8.71
C ILE A 45 12.22 8.02 -7.63
N TRP A 46 12.08 7.52 -6.42
CA TRP A 46 11.70 8.28 -5.22
C TRP A 46 12.86 8.37 -4.24
N VAL A 47 12.98 9.53 -3.61
CA VAL A 47 13.86 9.75 -2.45
C VAL A 47 13.21 10.67 -1.43
N ARG A 48 13.75 10.67 -0.21
CA ARG A 48 13.53 11.69 0.82
C ARG A 48 14.85 12.39 1.15
N THR A 49 14.78 13.69 1.41
CA THR A 49 15.95 14.50 1.77
C THR A 49 15.80 15.11 3.17
N ASP A 50 16.90 15.62 3.73
CA ASP A 50 16.90 16.31 5.03
C ASP A 50 16.21 17.69 4.99
N ARG A 51 16.08 18.29 3.82
CA ARG A 51 15.38 19.55 3.53
C ARG A 51 15.02 19.63 2.06
N GLN A 52 14.17 20.57 1.68
CA GLN A 52 13.84 20.81 0.27
C GLN A 52 15.06 21.23 -0.53
N GLY A 53 15.33 20.56 -1.63
CA GLY A 53 16.45 20.88 -2.51
C GLY A 53 16.45 20.06 -3.80
N GLU A 54 17.44 20.31 -4.63
CA GLU A 54 17.62 19.65 -5.90
C GLU A 54 18.40 18.35 -5.73
N VAL A 55 17.92 17.28 -6.36
CA VAL A 55 18.55 15.95 -6.40
C VAL A 55 18.84 15.60 -7.84
N ASN A 56 20.07 15.19 -8.11
CA ASN A 56 20.51 14.73 -9.42
C ASN A 56 20.63 13.19 -9.44
N VAL A 57 20.08 12.58 -10.48
CA VAL A 57 20.19 11.16 -10.76
C VAL A 57 21.03 10.98 -12.02
N LEU A 58 22.20 10.37 -11.86
CA LEU A 58 23.04 9.93 -12.99
C LEU A 58 22.60 8.53 -13.40
N TYR A 59 22.50 8.27 -14.69
CA TYR A 59 22.10 6.94 -15.17
C TYR A 59 22.74 6.58 -16.52
N GLY A 60 22.72 5.29 -16.83
CA GLY A 60 23.29 4.77 -18.09
C GLY A 60 23.14 3.27 -18.22
N ARG A 61 23.52 2.73 -19.37
CA ARG A 61 23.48 1.28 -19.68
C ARG A 61 24.73 0.52 -19.22
N ASN A 62 25.73 1.24 -18.77
CA ASN A 62 26.97 0.69 -18.22
C ASN A 62 27.18 1.25 -16.81
N GLU A 63 27.31 0.37 -15.83
CA GLU A 63 27.48 0.72 -14.42
C GLU A 63 28.67 1.67 -14.17
N ASN A 64 29.75 1.48 -14.92
CA ASN A 64 30.96 2.31 -14.82
C ASN A 64 30.89 3.60 -15.66
N LYS A 65 29.80 3.83 -16.41
CA LYS A 65 29.63 4.99 -17.28
C LYS A 65 28.19 5.49 -17.26
N LEU A 66 27.86 6.28 -16.25
CA LEU A 66 26.56 6.95 -16.10
C LEU A 66 26.65 8.31 -16.78
N ASN A 67 26.34 8.39 -18.07
CA ASN A 67 26.55 9.55 -18.91
C ASN A 67 25.28 10.36 -19.21
N LEU A 68 24.16 9.96 -18.63
CA LEU A 68 22.89 10.66 -18.70
C LEU A 68 22.52 11.16 -17.29
N SER A 69 21.74 12.21 -17.21
CA SER A 69 21.28 12.75 -15.94
C SER A 69 19.82 13.25 -16.00
N SER A 70 19.18 13.21 -14.85
CA SER A 70 17.88 13.84 -14.63
C SER A 70 17.88 14.48 -13.26
N SER A 71 17.31 15.67 -13.13
CA SER A 71 17.22 16.37 -11.84
C SER A 71 15.77 16.67 -11.48
N PHE A 72 15.52 16.81 -10.18
CA PHE A 72 14.23 17.20 -9.64
C PHE A 72 14.41 17.89 -8.30
N ARG A 73 13.39 18.63 -7.88
CA ARG A 73 13.34 19.25 -6.57
C ARG A 73 12.42 18.47 -5.66
N THR A 74 12.89 18.10 -4.47
CA THR A 74 12.04 17.46 -3.44
C THR A 74 10.94 18.43 -2.99
N ARG A 75 9.82 17.87 -2.54
CA ARG A 75 8.68 18.64 -2.03
C ARG A 75 9.04 19.29 -0.69
N GLY A 76 8.22 20.24 -0.24
CA GLY A 76 8.44 20.91 1.03
C GLY A 76 8.14 20.05 2.27
N ALA A 77 8.31 20.66 3.43
CA ALA A 77 8.12 20.05 4.75
C ALA A 77 6.72 19.41 4.94
N GLN A 78 5.69 19.96 4.29
CA GLN A 78 4.33 19.41 4.32
C GLN A 78 4.20 18.01 3.71
N PHE A 79 5.24 17.51 3.07
CA PHE A 79 5.36 16.17 2.48
C PHE A 79 6.62 15.45 2.98
N ASP A 80 7.11 15.83 4.14
CA ASP A 80 8.34 15.31 4.77
C ASP A 80 9.55 15.25 3.82
N TYR A 81 9.67 16.25 2.93
CA TYR A 81 10.76 16.39 1.94
C TYR A 81 10.95 15.23 0.97
N THR A 82 9.91 14.45 0.75
CA THR A 82 9.91 13.39 -0.27
C THR A 82 9.86 13.98 -1.69
N GLY A 83 10.29 13.22 -2.68
CA GLY A 83 10.21 13.64 -4.08
C GLY A 83 10.44 12.50 -5.04
N THR A 84 9.98 12.68 -6.28
CA THR A 84 10.09 11.69 -7.36
C THR A 84 10.58 12.33 -8.65
N VAL A 85 11.32 11.56 -9.43
CA VAL A 85 11.64 11.87 -10.82
C VAL A 85 11.28 10.71 -11.70
N THR A 86 10.64 10.98 -12.84
CA THR A 86 10.43 9.98 -13.89
C THR A 86 11.47 10.18 -14.98
N ILE A 87 12.36 9.21 -15.14
CA ILE A 87 13.33 9.16 -16.23
C ILE A 87 12.58 8.62 -17.45
N ASN A 88 12.56 9.38 -18.54
CA ASN A 88 11.87 9.05 -19.79
C ASN A 88 12.84 8.83 -20.94
N GLY A 89 12.35 8.30 -22.07
CA GLY A 89 13.12 8.10 -23.28
C GLY A 89 14.10 6.92 -23.19
N LEU A 90 13.79 5.97 -22.32
CA LEU A 90 14.57 4.75 -22.15
C LEU A 90 14.25 3.73 -23.25
N GLU A 91 15.20 2.83 -23.50
CA GLU A 91 14.98 1.70 -24.42
C GLU A 91 14.21 0.57 -23.73
N PRO A 92 13.26 -0.08 -24.42
CA PRO A 92 12.50 -1.20 -23.85
C PRO A 92 13.35 -2.41 -23.52
N ASN A 93 12.95 -3.16 -22.50
CA ASN A 93 13.59 -4.40 -22.04
C ASN A 93 15.09 -4.27 -21.82
N THR A 94 15.54 -3.10 -21.39
CA THR A 94 16.95 -2.72 -21.27
C THR A 94 17.34 -2.50 -19.82
N ARG A 95 18.50 -3.02 -19.42
CA ARG A 95 19.09 -2.78 -18.10
C ARG A 95 19.70 -1.39 -18.06
N TYR A 96 19.34 -0.64 -17.01
CA TYR A 96 19.96 0.63 -16.65
C TYR A 96 20.52 0.56 -15.23
N TYR A 97 21.62 1.27 -15.02
CA TYR A 97 22.24 1.53 -13.73
C TYR A 97 22.06 2.99 -13.43
N TYR A 98 21.90 3.33 -12.15
CA TYR A 98 21.76 4.72 -11.73
C TYR A 98 22.47 4.97 -10.42
N ARG A 99 22.77 6.24 -10.15
CA ARG A 99 23.38 6.75 -8.93
C ARG A 99 22.71 8.06 -8.55
N ILE A 100 22.41 8.25 -7.27
CA ILE A 100 22.10 9.57 -6.74
C ILE A 100 23.43 10.31 -6.56
N GLU A 101 23.62 11.40 -7.32
CA GLU A 101 24.85 12.19 -7.30
C GLU A 101 25.15 12.70 -5.88
N ASP A 102 26.42 12.78 -5.52
CA ASP A 102 26.93 13.18 -4.20
C ASP A 102 26.59 12.22 -3.02
N HIS A 103 25.83 11.15 -3.24
CA HIS A 103 25.39 10.25 -2.17
C HIS A 103 25.92 8.82 -2.27
N GLN A 104 26.51 8.43 -3.38
CA GLN A 104 26.97 7.06 -3.67
C GLN A 104 25.87 6.00 -3.43
N LEU A 105 24.60 6.38 -3.65
CA LEU A 105 23.46 5.50 -3.56
C LEU A 105 23.17 4.93 -4.95
N ASP A 106 23.67 3.75 -5.21
CA ASP A 106 23.59 3.06 -6.50
C ASP A 106 22.39 2.13 -6.55
N GLY A 107 21.87 1.93 -7.75
CA GLY A 107 20.83 0.96 -8.05
C GLY A 107 20.81 0.56 -9.52
N SER A 108 19.93 -0.34 -9.87
CA SER A 108 19.72 -0.73 -11.25
C SER A 108 18.28 -1.16 -11.48
N PHE A 109 17.81 -1.07 -12.71
CA PHE A 109 16.50 -1.56 -13.11
C PHE A 109 16.50 -2.06 -14.55
N ARG A 110 15.49 -2.81 -14.90
CA ARG A 110 15.19 -3.14 -16.29
C ARG A 110 13.86 -2.51 -16.67
N THR A 111 13.82 -1.80 -17.81
CA THR A 111 12.56 -1.30 -18.37
C THR A 111 11.66 -2.46 -18.81
N MET A 112 10.35 -2.23 -18.81
CA MET A 112 9.40 -3.22 -19.29
C MET A 112 9.62 -3.53 -20.78
N PRO A 113 9.27 -4.73 -21.27
CA PRO A 113 9.17 -4.99 -22.69
C PRO A 113 8.15 -4.06 -23.36
N SER A 114 8.34 -3.79 -24.65
CA SER A 114 7.35 -3.05 -25.45
C SER A 114 6.67 -4.01 -26.43
N ALA A 115 5.36 -3.95 -26.52
CA ALA A 115 4.59 -4.73 -27.49
C ALA A 115 5.13 -4.61 -28.93
N LYS A 116 5.65 -3.42 -29.29
CA LYS A 116 6.26 -3.15 -30.59
C LYS A 116 7.40 -4.13 -30.95
N ASN A 117 8.18 -4.54 -29.95
CA ASN A 117 9.36 -5.42 -30.15
C ASN A 117 8.99 -6.89 -30.26
N PHE A 118 7.73 -7.24 -29.95
CA PHE A 118 7.24 -8.62 -30.00
C PHE A 118 6.20 -8.82 -31.10
N LYS A 119 5.83 -7.75 -31.81
CA LYS A 119 4.82 -7.79 -32.86
C LYS A 119 5.27 -8.66 -34.02
N ASN A 120 4.41 -9.60 -34.39
CA ASN A 120 4.52 -10.45 -35.55
C ASN A 120 3.13 -10.55 -36.18
N PRO A 121 2.90 -10.04 -37.41
CA PRO A 121 1.59 -10.00 -38.04
C PRO A 121 0.87 -11.35 -38.12
N ASN A 122 1.61 -12.44 -38.29
CA ASN A 122 1.05 -13.78 -38.48
C ASN A 122 0.96 -14.57 -37.16
N GLY A 123 1.88 -14.36 -36.23
CA GLY A 123 1.98 -15.18 -35.02
C GLY A 123 1.71 -14.45 -33.71
N ASN A 124 1.84 -13.11 -33.67
CA ASN A 124 1.66 -12.29 -32.49
C ASN A 124 1.27 -10.85 -32.86
N PRO A 125 0.11 -10.64 -33.47
CA PRO A 125 -0.27 -9.33 -34.02
C PRO A 125 -0.44 -8.26 -32.93
N GLU A 126 -0.74 -8.62 -31.69
CA GLU A 126 -0.88 -7.71 -30.57
C GLU A 126 0.44 -7.34 -29.91
N GLY A 127 1.50 -8.14 -30.17
CA GLY A 127 2.81 -7.92 -29.56
C GLY A 127 2.86 -8.35 -28.10
N LEU A 128 2.15 -9.42 -27.77
CA LEU A 128 2.17 -9.99 -26.42
C LEU A 128 3.60 -10.39 -26.02
N PHE A 129 3.91 -10.31 -24.75
CA PHE A 129 5.21 -10.72 -24.19
C PHE A 129 5.04 -11.39 -22.83
N ASN A 130 6.02 -12.22 -22.48
CA ASN A 130 6.08 -12.87 -21.17
C ASN A 130 6.64 -11.91 -20.12
N PHE A 131 6.13 -12.01 -18.90
CA PHE A 131 6.65 -11.25 -17.77
C PHE A 131 6.47 -12.04 -16.46
N ARG A 132 7.14 -11.57 -15.42
CA ARG A 132 7.05 -12.12 -14.06
C ARG A 132 6.95 -11.00 -13.06
N PHE A 133 6.22 -11.26 -12.00
CA PHE A 133 6.18 -10.39 -10.84
C PHE A 133 6.16 -11.20 -9.55
N GLU A 134 6.54 -10.58 -8.45
CA GLU A 134 6.46 -11.12 -7.11
C GLU A 134 5.34 -10.41 -6.36
N PHE A 135 4.61 -11.12 -5.48
CA PHE A 135 3.70 -10.48 -4.56
C PHE A 135 3.68 -11.17 -3.19
N ALA A 136 3.57 -10.38 -2.12
CA ALA A 136 3.25 -10.79 -0.76
C ALA A 136 2.94 -9.58 0.13
N CYS A 137 2.57 -9.83 1.40
CA CYS A 137 2.25 -8.84 2.42
C CYS A 137 3.10 -9.04 3.68
N GLY A 138 2.93 -8.18 4.70
CA GLY A 138 3.36 -8.42 6.07
C GLY A 138 4.86 -8.26 6.35
N ASN A 139 5.37 -7.01 6.35
CA ASN A 139 6.80 -6.69 6.57
C ASN A 139 7.08 -6.23 8.01
N ASN A 140 6.65 -6.98 9.02
CA ASN A 140 6.81 -6.62 10.43
C ASN A 140 8.29 -6.59 10.85
N PRO A 141 8.86 -5.44 11.27
CA PRO A 141 10.26 -5.31 11.67
C PRO A 141 10.51 -5.59 13.16
N LYS A 142 9.52 -6.09 13.90
CA LYS A 142 9.67 -6.42 15.31
C LYS A 142 10.68 -7.56 15.51
N GLY A 143 11.04 -7.82 16.75
CA GLY A 143 11.99 -8.87 17.08
C GLY A 143 11.40 -10.27 17.14
N SER A 144 12.18 -11.21 17.61
CA SER A 144 11.81 -12.62 17.77
C SER A 144 10.49 -12.81 18.51
N GLY A 145 9.65 -13.69 17.99
CA GLY A 145 8.31 -13.98 18.53
C GLY A 145 7.16 -13.22 17.85
N ASP A 146 7.47 -12.16 17.10
CA ASP A 146 6.50 -11.38 16.32
C ASP A 146 6.87 -11.29 14.83
N SER A 147 8.11 -11.60 14.46
CA SER A 147 8.57 -11.57 13.07
C SER A 147 9.81 -12.47 12.86
N ALA A 148 10.23 -12.59 11.59
CA ALA A 148 11.48 -13.22 11.19
C ALA A 148 12.73 -12.41 11.56
N GLY A 149 12.58 -11.12 11.90
CA GLY A 149 13.65 -10.27 12.40
C GLY A 149 13.64 -8.84 11.84
N PRO A 150 14.32 -7.89 12.54
CA PRO A 150 14.23 -6.47 12.25
C PRO A 150 14.91 -6.03 10.95
N THR A 151 15.82 -6.84 10.39
CA THR A 151 16.49 -6.55 9.11
C THR A 151 15.71 -7.03 7.91
N LEU A 152 14.55 -7.64 8.11
CA LEU A 152 13.71 -8.30 7.10
C LEU A 152 14.54 -9.33 6.29
N PRO A 153 14.98 -10.44 6.93
CA PRO A 153 15.90 -11.42 6.31
C PRO A 153 15.36 -12.10 5.06
N VAL A 154 14.03 -12.17 4.89
CA VAL A 154 13.40 -12.71 3.69
C VAL A 154 13.82 -11.94 2.43
N PHE A 155 13.98 -10.63 2.53
CA PHE A 155 14.44 -9.81 1.41
C PHE A 155 15.90 -10.08 1.01
N ASP A 156 16.71 -10.70 1.87
CA ASP A 156 18.03 -11.19 1.47
C ASP A 156 17.91 -12.34 0.46
N THR A 157 16.98 -13.28 0.69
CA THR A 157 16.65 -14.35 -0.26
C THR A 157 16.09 -13.79 -1.59
N LEU A 158 15.14 -12.85 -1.49
CA LEU A 158 14.54 -12.20 -2.66
C LEU A 158 15.60 -11.45 -3.49
N ASN A 159 16.49 -10.69 -2.85
CA ASN A 159 17.60 -9.99 -3.51
C ASN A 159 18.55 -10.94 -4.25
N LYS A 160 18.86 -12.10 -3.66
CA LYS A 160 19.79 -13.08 -4.25
C LYS A 160 19.16 -13.95 -5.34
N GLN A 161 17.90 -14.30 -5.21
CA GLN A 161 17.28 -15.35 -6.02
C GLN A 161 16.20 -14.88 -6.97
N VAL A 162 15.53 -13.74 -6.70
CA VAL A 162 14.31 -13.32 -7.38
C VAL A 162 14.47 -12.02 -8.17
N ARG A 163 15.10 -10.99 -7.61
CA ARG A 163 15.13 -9.64 -8.17
C ARG A 163 15.52 -9.55 -9.65
N GLU A 164 16.44 -10.40 -10.11
CA GLU A 164 16.91 -10.41 -11.49
C GLU A 164 15.97 -11.15 -12.46
N LYS A 165 14.98 -11.85 -11.92
CA LYS A 165 14.09 -12.74 -12.68
C LYS A 165 12.69 -12.17 -12.87
N ILE A 166 12.36 -11.06 -12.21
CA ILE A 166 11.05 -10.41 -12.24
C ILE A 166 11.12 -9.03 -12.87
N ASN A 167 9.97 -8.54 -13.30
CA ASN A 167 9.83 -7.22 -13.91
C ASN A 167 9.41 -6.16 -12.88
N PHE A 168 8.59 -6.54 -11.90
CA PHE A 168 8.12 -5.70 -10.81
C PHE A 168 7.66 -6.54 -9.62
N ALA A 169 7.33 -5.88 -8.51
CA ALA A 169 6.70 -6.49 -7.35
C ALA A 169 5.39 -5.79 -7.00
N ILE A 170 4.52 -6.48 -6.26
CA ILE A 170 3.32 -5.93 -5.62
C ILE A 170 3.41 -6.23 -4.13
N LEU A 171 3.64 -5.22 -3.31
CA LEU A 171 3.58 -5.36 -1.86
C LEU A 171 2.16 -5.03 -1.39
N ASN A 172 1.45 -6.09 -1.00
CA ASN A 172 0.01 -6.11 -0.84
C ASN A 172 -0.42 -5.82 0.60
N GLY A 173 -0.19 -4.59 1.06
CA GLY A 173 -0.51 -4.14 2.41
C GLY A 173 0.49 -4.58 3.48
N ASP A 174 0.37 -4.00 4.65
CA ASP A 174 1.26 -4.25 5.80
C ASP A 174 2.74 -4.07 5.44
N TRP A 175 3.04 -3.04 4.66
CA TRP A 175 4.41 -2.71 4.33
C TRP A 175 5.17 -2.25 5.58
N LEU A 176 4.49 -1.58 6.51
CA LEU A 176 5.03 -1.18 7.82
C LEU A 176 4.17 -1.71 8.97
N TYR A 177 4.71 -1.58 10.20
CA TYR A 177 3.97 -1.79 11.46
C TYR A 177 4.29 -0.66 12.42
N GLU A 178 3.32 -0.24 13.23
CA GLU A 178 3.43 0.91 14.12
C GLU A 178 4.45 0.66 15.23
N THR A 179 5.56 1.37 15.18
CA THR A 179 6.65 1.28 16.16
C THR A 179 7.04 2.62 16.76
N ARG A 180 6.66 3.74 16.13
CA ARG A 180 7.06 5.11 16.52
C ARG A 180 5.91 6.10 16.47
N ARG A 181 4.71 5.65 16.81
CA ARG A 181 3.53 6.53 16.90
C ARG A 181 3.63 7.55 18.04
N ASP A 182 4.58 7.40 18.93
CA ASP A 182 4.93 8.33 20.01
C ASP A 182 5.85 9.48 19.58
N TYR A 183 6.30 9.50 18.31
CA TYR A 183 7.16 10.56 17.80
C TYR A 183 6.42 11.89 17.70
N SER A 184 6.96 12.94 18.32
CA SER A 184 6.27 14.22 18.48
C SER A 184 6.57 15.23 17.37
N PRO A 185 5.69 16.24 17.14
CA PRO A 185 5.98 17.35 16.24
C PRO A 185 7.26 18.11 16.60
N GLN A 186 7.57 18.27 17.88
CA GLN A 186 8.78 18.95 18.36
C GLN A 186 10.04 18.17 17.96
N GLU A 187 10.03 16.84 18.13
CA GLU A 187 11.13 15.98 17.69
C GLU A 187 11.31 16.05 16.17
N TRP A 188 10.20 16.06 15.42
CA TRP A 188 10.22 16.19 13.96
C TRP A 188 10.77 17.55 13.52
N LEU A 189 10.28 18.66 14.10
CA LEU A 189 10.80 20.02 13.82
C LEU A 189 12.30 20.12 14.09
N TYR A 190 12.75 19.57 15.20
CA TYR A 190 14.18 19.50 15.52
C TYR A 190 14.96 18.69 14.46
N GLN A 191 14.43 17.53 14.06
CA GLN A 191 15.07 16.65 13.07
C GLN A 191 15.23 17.34 11.70
N VAL A 192 14.23 18.12 11.29
CA VAL A 192 14.22 18.79 9.98
C VAL A 192 14.74 20.23 10.03
N GLY A 193 15.12 20.72 11.19
CA GLY A 193 15.72 22.04 11.38
C GLY A 193 14.76 23.21 11.21
N LEU A 194 13.45 23.01 11.48
CA LEU A 194 12.42 24.03 11.45
C LEU A 194 12.09 24.54 12.86
N ASN A 195 11.63 25.79 12.96
CA ASN A 195 11.05 26.34 14.17
C ASN A 195 9.51 26.25 14.14
N GLU A 196 8.85 26.53 15.27
CA GLU A 196 7.40 26.45 15.41
C GLU A 196 6.63 27.33 14.40
N ALA A 197 7.16 28.51 14.05
CA ALA A 197 6.51 29.41 13.10
C ALA A 197 6.54 28.87 11.65
N GLU A 198 7.45 27.95 11.35
CA GLU A 198 7.60 27.28 10.06
C GLU A 198 6.84 25.97 9.96
N THR A 199 6.13 25.56 11.04
CA THR A 199 5.37 24.30 11.06
C THR A 199 4.35 24.25 9.92
N PRO A 200 4.38 23.23 9.05
CA PRO A 200 3.42 23.09 7.96
C PRO A 200 1.99 22.92 8.48
N ARG A 201 1.01 23.45 7.72
CA ARG A 201 -0.43 23.36 8.07
C ARG A 201 -0.87 21.93 8.40
N ILE A 202 -0.43 20.94 7.64
CA ILE A 202 -0.77 19.53 7.90
C ILE A 202 -0.31 19.08 9.30
N VAL A 203 0.89 19.47 9.71
CA VAL A 203 1.42 19.12 11.05
C VAL A 203 0.68 19.90 12.14
N GLN A 204 0.28 21.16 11.88
CA GLN A 204 -0.53 21.94 12.83
C GLN A 204 -1.93 21.35 13.02
N LYS A 205 -2.57 20.82 11.96
CA LYS A 205 -3.95 20.32 11.96
C LYS A 205 -4.05 18.82 12.24
N ALA A 206 -3.01 18.06 11.91
CA ALA A 206 -2.93 16.61 12.08
C ALA A 206 -1.53 16.20 12.58
N PRO A 207 -1.14 16.60 13.80
CA PRO A 207 0.22 16.41 14.33
C PRO A 207 0.68 14.96 14.37
N THR A 208 -0.22 13.98 14.44
CA THR A 208 0.08 12.54 14.39
C THR A 208 0.75 12.09 13.10
N ILE A 209 0.69 12.88 12.02
CA ILE A 209 1.31 12.52 10.75
C ILE A 209 2.83 12.35 10.87
N VAL A 210 3.50 13.11 11.75
CA VAL A 210 4.96 13.00 11.90
C VAL A 210 5.37 11.64 12.49
N GLY A 211 4.55 11.05 13.35
CA GLY A 211 4.74 9.69 13.85
C GLY A 211 4.52 8.64 12.77
N VAL A 212 3.56 8.86 11.87
CA VAL A 212 3.35 7.98 10.71
C VAL A 212 4.55 8.07 9.76
N TRP A 213 5.01 9.27 9.39
CA TRP A 213 6.23 9.44 8.59
C TRP A 213 7.46 8.79 9.26
N GLN A 214 7.57 8.88 10.60
CA GLN A 214 8.68 8.26 11.31
C GLN A 214 8.66 6.73 11.24
N ASN A 215 7.49 6.10 11.23
CA ASN A 215 7.38 4.65 11.02
C ASN A 215 7.94 4.21 9.65
N TYR A 216 7.66 4.97 8.58
CA TYR A 216 8.22 4.69 7.25
C TYR A 216 9.76 4.79 7.25
N LYS A 217 10.30 5.86 7.84
CA LYS A 217 11.76 6.05 7.96
C LYS A 217 12.42 4.94 8.78
N ASP A 218 11.83 4.59 9.91
CA ASP A 218 12.35 3.54 10.78
C ASP A 218 12.39 2.19 10.08
N LEU A 219 11.36 1.85 9.28
CA LEU A 219 11.36 0.62 8.52
C LEU A 219 12.44 0.62 7.44
N LEU A 220 12.58 1.71 6.69
CA LEU A 220 13.63 1.84 5.66
C LEU A 220 15.03 1.73 6.27
N HIS A 221 15.24 2.26 7.47
CA HIS A 221 16.54 2.18 8.15
C HIS A 221 16.84 0.79 8.74
N ARG A 222 15.84 0.14 9.35
CA ARG A 222 16.00 -1.19 9.97
C ARG A 222 15.98 -2.30 8.94
N GLY A 223 15.05 -2.23 8.01
CA GLY A 223 14.83 -3.20 6.94
C GLY A 223 15.83 -3.05 5.79
N ARG A 224 17.14 -3.16 6.09
CA ARG A 224 18.20 -2.94 5.10
C ARG A 224 18.05 -3.78 3.83
N ASN A 225 17.59 -5.02 3.98
CA ASN A 225 17.37 -5.92 2.85
C ASN A 225 16.19 -5.47 1.99
N LEU A 226 15.13 -4.90 2.60
CA LEU A 226 14.01 -4.29 1.90
C LEU A 226 14.44 -3.01 1.16
N SER A 227 15.26 -2.16 1.80
CA SER A 227 15.79 -0.94 1.19
C SER A 227 16.69 -1.28 -0.01
N GLU A 228 17.50 -2.34 0.08
CA GLU A 228 18.26 -2.87 -1.06
C GLU A 228 17.34 -3.37 -2.17
N TRP A 229 16.28 -4.11 -1.84
CA TRP A 229 15.26 -4.55 -2.81
C TRP A 229 14.68 -3.38 -3.60
N HIS A 230 14.25 -2.33 -2.90
CA HIS A 230 13.63 -1.16 -3.53
C HIS A 230 14.55 -0.38 -4.47
N ARG A 231 15.87 -0.50 -4.32
CA ARG A 231 16.84 0.10 -5.26
C ARG A 231 16.91 -0.62 -6.60
N HIS A 232 16.36 -1.83 -6.69
CA HIS A 232 16.52 -2.67 -7.87
C HIS A 232 15.21 -3.17 -8.46
N VAL A 233 14.13 -3.21 -7.67
CA VAL A 233 12.85 -3.76 -8.09
C VAL A 233 11.78 -2.68 -8.02
N PRO A 234 11.20 -2.27 -9.16
CA PRO A 234 10.07 -1.36 -9.15
C PRO A 234 8.86 -2.05 -8.53
N THR A 235 8.18 -1.34 -7.64
CA THR A 235 7.14 -1.92 -6.79
C THR A 235 5.86 -1.11 -6.88
N TYR A 236 4.71 -1.80 -6.92
CA TYR A 236 3.37 -1.28 -6.68
C TYR A 236 2.93 -1.63 -5.26
N PHE A 237 2.07 -0.82 -4.66
CA PHE A 237 1.65 -0.97 -3.27
C PHE A 237 0.14 -0.89 -3.13
N THR A 238 -0.45 -1.68 -2.25
CA THR A 238 -1.76 -1.40 -1.66
C THR A 238 -1.58 -0.96 -0.22
N ALA A 239 -2.53 -0.22 0.33
CA ALA A 239 -2.58 0.06 1.75
C ALA A 239 -3.44 -1.00 2.45
N ASP A 240 -3.02 -1.41 3.65
CA ASP A 240 -3.86 -2.13 4.59
C ASP A 240 -4.00 -1.32 5.89
N ASP A 241 -4.37 -1.93 7.01
CA ASP A 241 -4.63 -1.18 8.22
C ASP A 241 -3.35 -0.62 8.86
N HIS A 242 -2.25 -1.36 8.87
CA HIS A 242 -1.00 -0.89 9.50
C HIS A 242 -0.37 0.35 8.83
N GLU A 243 -0.62 0.60 7.54
CA GLU A 243 -0.25 1.87 6.89
C GLU A 243 -1.05 3.05 7.44
N LEU A 244 -2.27 2.81 7.92
CA LEU A 244 -3.18 3.80 8.48
C LEU A 244 -3.13 3.74 10.01
N ILE A 245 -3.83 2.80 10.58
CA ILE A 245 -3.82 2.43 11.98
C ILE A 245 -4.41 1.03 12.13
N ASN A 246 -3.74 0.13 12.88
CA ASN A 246 -4.17 -1.25 13.10
C ASN A 246 -5.66 -1.36 13.42
N ASP A 247 -6.36 -2.32 12.80
CA ASP A 247 -7.78 -2.57 12.99
C ASP A 247 -8.70 -1.36 12.66
N ILE A 248 -8.46 -0.65 11.55
CA ILE A 248 -9.33 0.44 11.10
C ILE A 248 -10.55 -0.09 10.35
N TYR A 249 -11.74 0.31 10.83
CA TYR A 249 -13.04 -0.07 10.26
C TYR A 249 -13.95 1.15 10.13
N GLY A 250 -14.90 1.10 9.19
CA GLY A 250 -15.96 2.08 9.08
C GLY A 250 -15.51 3.48 8.66
N ALA A 251 -14.33 3.64 8.08
CA ALA A 251 -13.83 4.94 7.64
C ALA A 251 -14.68 5.55 6.50
N GLY A 252 -15.45 4.72 5.79
CA GLY A 252 -16.44 5.14 4.79
C GLY A 252 -17.86 5.34 5.32
N GLU A 253 -18.16 5.03 6.59
CA GLU A 253 -19.51 5.05 7.17
C GLU A 253 -19.89 6.43 7.66
N THR A 254 -20.77 7.12 6.94
CA THR A 254 -21.26 8.46 7.31
C THR A 254 -21.91 8.48 8.69
N GLY A 255 -21.44 9.35 9.56
CA GLY A 255 -21.91 9.50 10.94
C GLY A 255 -21.22 8.58 11.95
N TYR A 256 -20.33 7.70 11.50
CA TYR A 256 -19.58 6.82 12.39
C TYR A 256 -18.63 7.62 13.28
N VAL A 257 -18.64 7.29 14.57
CA VAL A 257 -17.86 7.96 15.61
C VAL A 257 -16.83 6.96 16.15
N ASN A 258 -15.67 6.94 15.54
CA ASN A 258 -14.54 6.14 16.00
C ASN A 258 -13.26 6.89 15.68
N ARG A 259 -12.34 6.95 16.63
CA ARG A 259 -11.09 7.71 16.46
C ARG A 259 -10.20 7.11 15.39
N ARG A 260 -10.11 5.80 15.27
CA ARG A 260 -9.32 5.14 14.23
C ARG A 260 -9.84 5.50 12.84
N ALA A 261 -11.17 5.45 12.64
CA ALA A 261 -11.76 5.80 11.34
C ALA A 261 -11.41 7.23 10.89
N VAL A 262 -11.41 8.21 11.81
CA VAL A 262 -11.08 9.60 11.45
C VAL A 262 -9.60 9.87 11.24
N PHE A 263 -8.71 8.94 11.61
CA PHE A 263 -7.29 9.00 11.29
C PHE A 263 -6.94 8.55 9.87
N ARG A 264 -7.88 7.94 9.14
CA ARG A 264 -7.64 7.41 7.80
C ARG A 264 -6.85 8.35 6.90
N ASP A 265 -7.25 9.62 6.82
CA ASP A 265 -6.64 10.56 5.88
C ASP A 265 -5.20 10.91 6.23
N ILE A 266 -4.85 10.88 7.52
CA ILE A 266 -3.49 11.08 8.01
C ILE A 266 -2.60 9.94 7.51
N GLY A 267 -3.04 8.69 7.71
CA GLY A 267 -2.32 7.52 7.23
C GLY A 267 -2.22 7.47 5.71
N THR A 268 -3.34 7.71 5.01
CA THR A 268 -3.40 7.76 3.55
C THR A 268 -2.44 8.81 2.97
N GLN A 269 -2.37 10.03 3.56
CA GLN A 269 -1.45 11.05 3.08
C GLN A 269 0.01 10.61 3.26
N ALA A 270 0.36 10.07 4.43
CA ALA A 270 1.70 9.54 4.67
C ALA A 270 2.04 8.36 3.72
N TRP A 271 1.07 7.47 3.47
CA TRP A 271 1.23 6.39 2.50
C TRP A 271 1.53 6.92 1.09
N PHE A 272 0.85 7.98 0.64
CA PHE A 272 1.16 8.61 -0.64
C PHE A 272 2.54 9.26 -0.67
N ASP A 273 2.98 9.84 0.43
CA ASP A 273 4.29 10.48 0.50
C ASP A 273 5.43 9.46 0.34
N TYR A 274 5.23 8.23 0.84
CA TYR A 274 6.27 7.20 0.88
C TYR A 274 6.10 6.06 -0.13
N LEU A 275 4.87 5.62 -0.43
CA LEU A 275 4.60 4.43 -1.25
C LEU A 275 3.65 4.69 -2.41
N GLY A 276 2.51 5.33 -2.16
CA GLY A 276 1.42 5.46 -3.13
C GLY A 276 1.76 6.25 -4.39
N TRP A 277 2.85 7.02 -4.37
CA TRP A 277 3.42 7.66 -5.56
C TRP A 277 3.80 6.64 -6.64
N ALA A 278 4.13 5.40 -6.27
CA ALA A 278 4.51 4.34 -7.20
C ALA A 278 3.33 3.77 -8.00
N ASN A 279 2.11 3.98 -7.52
CA ASN A 279 0.93 3.51 -8.22
C ASN A 279 0.49 4.47 -9.33
N PRO A 280 -0.08 3.96 -10.43
CA PRO A 280 -0.70 4.81 -11.42
C PRO A 280 -2.00 5.38 -10.83
N THR A 281 -1.94 6.63 -10.41
CA THR A 281 -3.10 7.40 -9.98
C THR A 281 -3.42 8.42 -11.04
N GLU A 282 -4.64 8.48 -11.48
CA GLU A 282 -5.09 9.46 -12.47
C GLU A 282 -5.00 10.89 -11.91
N HIS A 283 -4.93 11.04 -10.58
CA HIS A 283 -5.00 12.33 -9.91
C HIS A 283 -4.00 12.42 -8.74
N ASN A 284 -3.22 13.48 -8.75
CA ASN A 284 -2.23 13.80 -7.71
C ASN A 284 -2.73 14.84 -6.69
N ILE A 285 -4.03 14.86 -6.40
CA ILE A 285 -4.58 15.79 -5.41
C ILE A 285 -4.27 15.24 -4.01
N PRO A 286 -3.51 15.95 -3.17
CA PRO A 286 -3.24 15.51 -1.80
C PRO A 286 -4.53 15.54 -0.97
N ALA A 287 -4.54 14.81 0.15
CA ALA A 287 -5.59 14.96 1.15
C ALA A 287 -5.61 16.42 1.67
N TRP A 288 -6.81 16.93 1.93
CA TRP A 288 -6.99 18.28 2.44
C TRP A 288 -7.04 18.28 3.97
N PHE A 289 -6.37 19.25 4.60
CA PHE A 289 -6.39 19.43 6.05
C PHE A 289 -6.71 20.87 6.40
N GLY A 290 -7.67 21.08 7.31
CA GLY A 290 -8.13 22.40 7.69
C GLY A 290 -8.66 22.50 9.12
N ALA A 291 -9.17 23.68 9.47
CA ALA A 291 -9.89 23.94 10.70
C ALA A 291 -11.28 24.45 10.35
N ALA A 292 -12.30 23.67 10.73
CA ALA A 292 -13.68 23.99 10.42
C ALA A 292 -14.28 24.90 11.49
N LYS A 293 -15.12 25.84 11.07
CA LYS A 293 -16.12 26.45 11.94
C LYS A 293 -17.41 25.67 11.76
N LEU A 294 -17.88 25.06 12.85
CA LEU A 294 -19.14 24.33 12.91
C LEU A 294 -20.09 25.01 13.86
N THR A 295 -21.39 25.04 13.51
CA THR A 295 -22.46 25.57 14.32
C THR A 295 -23.45 24.46 14.66
N LYS A 296 -23.80 24.29 15.92
CA LYS A 296 -24.73 23.26 16.39
C LYS A 296 -26.03 23.22 15.57
N GLY A 297 -26.37 22.04 15.06
CA GLY A 297 -27.57 21.81 14.27
C GLY A 297 -27.47 22.25 12.80
N SER A 298 -26.36 22.88 12.40
CA SER A 298 -26.09 23.24 11.01
C SER A 298 -25.51 22.04 10.21
N ASP A 299 -25.81 22.02 8.92
CA ASP A 299 -25.21 21.16 7.91
C ASP A 299 -24.07 21.85 7.14
N LEU A 300 -23.58 22.98 7.64
CA LEU A 300 -22.53 23.76 7.02
C LEU A 300 -21.20 23.58 7.75
N LEU A 301 -20.14 23.36 6.96
CA LEU A 301 -18.76 23.50 7.38
C LEU A 301 -18.19 24.74 6.71
N GLU A 302 -17.62 25.65 7.51
CA GLU A 302 -16.95 26.85 7.03
C GLU A 302 -15.47 26.80 7.39
N ASP A 303 -14.59 27.13 6.43
CA ASP A 303 -13.13 27.31 6.64
C ASP A 303 -12.68 28.51 5.83
N GLU A 304 -12.35 29.60 6.50
CA GLU A 304 -11.97 30.89 5.89
C GLU A 304 -10.65 30.79 5.10
N ASP A 305 -9.81 29.82 5.42
CA ASP A 305 -8.52 29.57 4.78
C ASP A 305 -8.61 28.57 3.61
N ALA A 306 -9.78 28.01 3.35
CA ALA A 306 -9.98 27.02 2.30
C ALA A 306 -10.35 27.65 0.96
N ASP A 307 -10.10 26.89 -0.11
CA ASP A 307 -10.71 27.11 -1.41
C ASP A 307 -11.27 25.77 -1.92
N PHE A 308 -12.46 25.42 -1.47
CA PHE A 308 -13.12 24.17 -1.79
C PHE A 308 -13.50 24.05 -3.27
N THR A 309 -13.49 25.13 -4.04
CA THR A 309 -13.73 25.08 -5.49
C THR A 309 -12.63 24.32 -6.24
N LYS A 310 -11.49 24.07 -5.58
CA LYS A 310 -10.39 23.24 -6.10
C LYS A 310 -10.57 21.75 -5.86
N LEU A 311 -11.58 21.36 -5.07
CA LEU A 311 -11.86 19.95 -4.81
C LEU A 311 -12.64 19.35 -5.98
N ASP A 312 -12.23 18.16 -6.40
CA ASP A 312 -13.00 17.30 -7.29
C ASP A 312 -13.61 16.18 -6.44
N LEU A 313 -14.91 16.27 -6.17
CA LEU A 313 -15.62 15.30 -5.33
C LEU A 313 -15.59 13.87 -5.89
N ASP A 314 -15.34 13.70 -7.18
CA ASP A 314 -15.18 12.36 -7.76
C ASP A 314 -13.83 11.73 -7.43
N GLN A 315 -12.84 12.55 -7.06
CA GLN A 315 -11.50 12.12 -6.67
C GLN A 315 -11.30 12.09 -5.15
N MET A 316 -12.22 12.71 -4.39
CA MET A 316 -12.14 12.76 -2.95
C MET A 316 -12.90 11.61 -2.29
N ALA A 317 -12.45 11.27 -1.08
CA ALA A 317 -13.17 10.42 -0.16
C ALA A 317 -14.04 11.27 0.80
N ASN A 318 -14.55 10.66 1.86
CA ASN A 318 -15.30 11.35 2.90
C ASN A 318 -14.48 12.41 3.62
N LEU A 319 -15.16 13.33 4.29
CA LEU A 319 -14.58 14.26 5.24
C LEU A 319 -14.58 13.63 6.65
N HIS A 320 -13.49 13.83 7.38
CA HIS A 320 -13.38 13.44 8.78
C HIS A 320 -13.15 14.66 9.64
N VAL A 321 -13.94 14.81 10.68
CA VAL A 321 -13.70 15.81 11.73
C VAL A 321 -12.89 15.16 12.83
N HIS A 322 -11.70 15.72 13.09
CA HIS A 322 -10.79 15.25 14.13
C HIS A 322 -11.09 16.00 15.43
N TRP A 323 -11.08 15.29 16.55
CA TRP A 323 -10.96 15.95 17.85
C TRP A 323 -9.52 16.31 18.09
N GLY A 324 -9.28 17.49 18.60
CA GLY A 324 -7.96 18.01 18.90
C GLY A 324 -6.93 16.92 18.86
N THR A 325 -6.33 16.72 17.70
CA THR A 325 -5.53 15.55 17.40
C THR A 325 -4.55 15.34 18.52
N PRO A 326 -4.50 14.18 19.13
CA PRO A 326 -3.50 13.89 20.13
C PRO A 326 -2.14 14.16 19.50
N THR A 327 -1.17 14.50 20.32
CA THR A 327 0.23 14.55 19.89
C THR A 327 0.55 13.31 19.05
N ALA A 328 1.36 13.50 18.04
CA ALA A 328 1.81 12.44 17.14
C ALA A 328 2.15 11.16 17.92
N GLY A 329 1.80 10.04 17.32
CA GLY A 329 2.23 8.76 17.82
C GLY A 329 1.53 8.27 19.07
N VAL A 330 0.33 8.70 19.31
CA VAL A 330 -0.47 8.16 20.42
C VAL A 330 -0.65 6.65 20.22
N PRO A 331 -0.27 5.81 21.20
CA PRO A 331 -0.54 4.39 21.14
C PRO A 331 -2.02 4.09 20.95
N ASP A 332 -2.36 2.99 20.29
CA ASP A 332 -3.75 2.58 20.06
C ASP A 332 -4.59 2.64 21.35
N SER A 333 -4.06 2.14 22.45
CA SER A 333 -4.70 2.16 23.76
C SER A 333 -5.01 3.56 24.31
N ALA A 334 -4.27 4.58 23.89
CA ALA A 334 -4.48 5.96 24.33
C ALA A 334 -5.45 6.73 23.41
N LEU A 335 -5.70 6.24 22.19
CA LEU A 335 -6.66 6.87 21.27
C LEU A 335 -8.06 6.95 21.86
N ASP A 336 -8.48 5.91 22.57
CA ASP A 336 -9.82 5.80 23.16
C ASP A 336 -9.95 6.57 24.48
N ALA A 337 -8.86 6.89 25.13
CA ALA A 337 -8.81 7.58 26.42
C ALA A 337 -8.91 9.11 26.33
N GLN A 338 -8.78 9.69 25.14
CA GLN A 338 -8.80 11.15 24.96
C GLN A 338 -10.22 11.69 24.87
N PRO A 339 -10.56 12.84 25.50
CA PRO A 339 -11.84 13.48 25.30
C PRO A 339 -11.99 13.91 23.83
N GLY A 340 -12.99 13.38 23.16
CA GLY A 340 -13.28 13.72 21.77
C GLY A 340 -13.97 15.07 21.64
N ASP A 341 -13.81 15.74 20.51
CA ASP A 341 -14.71 16.80 20.08
C ASP A 341 -16.10 16.18 19.80
N PRO A 342 -17.20 16.78 20.24
CA PRO A 342 -18.54 16.23 19.98
C PRO A 342 -18.90 16.14 18.49
N ASN A 343 -18.21 16.86 17.63
CA ASN A 343 -18.35 16.80 16.18
C ASN A 343 -17.46 15.75 15.52
N SER A 344 -16.57 15.09 16.28
CA SER A 344 -15.69 14.08 15.73
C SER A 344 -16.48 12.91 15.16
N ALA A 345 -16.40 12.72 13.85
CA ALA A 345 -17.08 11.66 13.09
C ALA A 345 -16.63 11.65 11.63
N VAL A 346 -17.11 10.65 10.91
CA VAL A 346 -17.08 10.58 9.44
C VAL A 346 -18.27 11.37 8.87
N TYR A 347 -17.99 12.23 7.89
CA TYR A 347 -18.99 13.08 7.23
C TYR A 347 -18.98 12.84 5.73
N GLU A 348 -20.16 12.91 5.13
CA GLU A 348 -20.35 13.01 3.68
C GLU A 348 -20.31 14.48 3.27
N ILE A 349 -19.66 14.81 2.16
CA ILE A 349 -19.73 16.12 1.51
C ILE A 349 -20.86 16.03 0.51
N GLU A 350 -21.98 16.73 0.78
CA GLU A 350 -23.13 16.73 -0.11
C GLU A 350 -22.99 17.76 -1.25
N GLU A 351 -22.34 18.93 -0.97
CA GLU A 351 -22.24 20.01 -1.94
C GLU A 351 -21.10 20.99 -1.60
N ILE A 352 -20.42 21.51 -2.61
CA ILE A 352 -19.52 22.65 -2.50
C ILE A 352 -20.33 23.93 -2.74
N LEU A 353 -20.57 24.70 -1.68
CA LEU A 353 -21.38 25.92 -1.74
C LEU A 353 -20.57 27.18 -2.12
N GLY A 354 -19.26 27.09 -2.13
CA GLY A 354 -18.34 28.17 -2.45
C GLY A 354 -16.93 27.90 -1.94
N PRO A 355 -16.01 28.86 -2.09
CA PRO A 355 -14.60 28.62 -1.75
C PRO A 355 -14.39 28.22 -0.29
N ASN A 356 -15.18 28.74 0.63
CA ASN A 356 -14.99 28.57 2.07
C ASN A 356 -16.09 27.74 2.74
N LYS A 357 -16.99 27.13 1.97
CA LYS A 357 -18.19 26.52 2.52
C LYS A 357 -18.58 25.20 1.86
N LEU A 358 -18.80 24.19 2.68
CA LEU A 358 -19.33 22.87 2.29
C LEU A 358 -20.67 22.62 2.97
N ARG A 359 -21.57 21.88 2.28
CA ARG A 359 -22.69 21.19 2.91
C ARG A 359 -22.26 19.79 3.29
N ILE A 360 -22.50 19.42 4.54
CA ILE A 360 -22.04 18.15 5.12
C ILE A 360 -23.17 17.40 5.80
N LYS A 361 -23.00 16.08 5.91
CA LYS A 361 -23.89 15.18 6.63
C LYS A 361 -23.07 14.22 7.48
N PRO A 362 -23.46 13.97 8.76
CA PRO A 362 -24.61 14.52 9.50
C PRO A 362 -24.42 16.01 9.86
N LYS A 363 -25.44 16.61 10.47
CA LYS A 363 -25.35 17.97 11.02
C LYS A 363 -24.41 18.02 12.21
N ALA A 364 -23.76 19.16 12.40
CA ALA A 364 -22.90 19.41 13.55
C ALA A 364 -23.65 19.25 14.89
N LYS A 365 -23.01 18.59 15.84
CA LYS A 365 -23.59 18.31 17.19
C LYS A 365 -23.35 19.44 18.18
N ALA A 366 -22.32 20.25 17.96
CA ALA A 366 -21.93 21.36 18.83
C ALA A 366 -21.27 22.48 18.03
N ASP A 367 -21.24 23.69 18.62
CA ASP A 367 -20.40 24.78 18.13
C ASP A 367 -18.94 24.46 18.39
N GLY A 368 -18.06 24.81 17.44
CA GLY A 368 -16.63 24.56 17.61
C GLY A 368 -15.78 24.89 16.39
N ARG A 369 -14.49 24.75 16.59
CA ARG A 369 -13.48 24.88 15.53
C ARG A 369 -12.54 23.66 15.49
N PRO A 370 -13.04 22.46 15.22
CA PRO A 370 -12.22 21.26 15.15
C PRO A 370 -11.32 21.26 13.90
N ALA A 371 -10.23 20.49 13.96
CA ALA A 371 -9.50 20.11 12.77
C ALA A 371 -10.32 19.11 11.94
N TYR A 372 -10.17 19.16 10.63
CA TYR A 372 -10.80 18.21 9.71
C TYR A 372 -9.85 17.82 8.58
N SER A 373 -10.16 16.70 7.94
CA SER A 373 -9.53 16.30 6.69
C SER A 373 -10.56 15.88 5.66
N ILE A 374 -10.18 15.96 4.38
CA ILE A 374 -10.91 15.37 3.26
C ILE A 374 -9.95 14.41 2.58
N GLY A 375 -10.31 13.13 2.58
CA GLY A 375 -9.48 12.08 2.02
C GLY A 375 -9.46 12.07 0.50
N ARG A 376 -8.61 11.22 -0.05
CA ARG A 376 -8.42 11.06 -1.48
C ARG A 376 -8.66 9.62 -1.91
N ARG A 377 -8.89 9.44 -3.20
CA ARG A 377 -8.95 8.14 -3.87
C ARG A 377 -7.56 7.47 -3.86
N CYS A 378 -7.47 6.20 -3.44
CA CYS A 378 -6.23 5.44 -3.31
C CYS A 378 -6.14 4.23 -4.25
N TYR A 379 -7.22 3.82 -4.91
CA TYR A 379 -7.24 2.70 -5.85
C TYR A 379 -6.83 3.13 -7.27
N GLY A 380 -6.32 2.19 -8.05
CA GLY A 380 -5.83 2.45 -9.39
C GLY A 380 -5.71 1.21 -10.25
N LYS A 381 -5.38 1.39 -11.53
CA LYS A 381 -5.26 0.32 -12.52
C LYS A 381 -3.99 0.50 -13.35
N PHE A 382 -3.35 -0.63 -13.71
CA PHE A 382 -2.33 -0.66 -14.75
C PHE A 382 -2.45 -1.93 -15.59
N THR A 383 -1.81 -1.92 -16.77
CA THR A 383 -1.86 -3.02 -17.73
C THR A 383 -0.44 -3.46 -18.08
N VAL A 384 -0.21 -4.76 -18.13
CA VAL A 384 1.05 -5.35 -18.61
C VAL A 384 0.71 -6.48 -19.58
N SER A 385 1.12 -6.34 -20.85
CA SER A 385 0.78 -7.29 -21.93
C SER A 385 -0.74 -7.51 -22.01
N ASN A 386 -1.23 -8.72 -21.81
CA ASN A 386 -2.64 -9.10 -21.80
C ASN A 386 -3.22 -9.24 -20.37
N CYS A 387 -2.66 -8.55 -19.42
CA CYS A 387 -3.09 -8.58 -18.01
C CYS A 387 -3.47 -7.19 -17.53
N ASP A 388 -4.64 -7.06 -16.94
CA ASP A 388 -5.07 -5.86 -16.21
C ASP A 388 -4.97 -6.08 -14.70
N PHE A 389 -4.39 -5.11 -14.00
CA PHE A 389 -4.21 -5.11 -12.55
C PHE A 389 -5.06 -4.01 -11.93
N PHE A 390 -5.98 -4.37 -11.05
CA PHE A 390 -6.82 -3.45 -10.28
C PHE A 390 -6.36 -3.46 -8.83
N LEU A 391 -5.67 -2.40 -8.41
CA LEU A 391 -5.22 -2.21 -7.03
C LEU A 391 -6.38 -1.60 -6.23
N LEU A 392 -6.93 -2.35 -5.29
CA LEU A 392 -8.07 -1.91 -4.48
C LEU A 392 -7.62 -1.13 -3.24
N ASP A 393 -8.53 -0.28 -2.79
CA ASP A 393 -8.49 0.37 -1.48
C ASP A 393 -9.61 -0.24 -0.63
N THR A 394 -9.25 -1.13 0.26
CA THR A 394 -10.16 -1.89 1.12
C THR A 394 -10.41 -1.23 2.48
N ARG A 395 -9.80 -0.06 2.74
CA ARG A 395 -9.87 0.61 4.05
C ARG A 395 -10.58 1.94 4.02
N THR A 396 -10.33 2.77 2.99
CA THR A 396 -10.82 4.15 2.92
C THR A 396 -12.34 4.26 2.80
N HIS A 397 -12.95 3.40 1.98
CA HIS A 397 -14.38 3.48 1.66
C HIS A 397 -15.23 2.45 2.41
N ARG A 398 -14.59 1.66 3.25
CA ARG A 398 -15.21 0.56 3.98
C ARG A 398 -16.25 1.06 4.99
N SER A 399 -17.48 0.55 4.87
CA SER A 399 -18.50 0.77 5.90
C SER A 399 -18.20 -0.05 7.17
N LEU A 400 -18.85 0.28 8.27
CA LEU A 400 -18.82 -0.55 9.46
C LEU A 400 -19.51 -1.88 9.17
N HIS A 401 -18.83 -2.98 9.46
CA HIS A 401 -19.38 -4.33 9.30
C HIS A 401 -20.06 -4.85 10.58
N ASN A 402 -20.76 -5.96 10.45
CA ASN A 402 -21.32 -6.69 11.56
C ASN A 402 -21.29 -8.20 11.26
N VAL A 403 -20.51 -8.96 12.03
CA VAL A 403 -20.38 -10.41 11.85
C VAL A 403 -21.68 -11.19 12.07
N ASP A 404 -22.63 -10.64 12.84
CA ASP A 404 -23.95 -11.24 13.03
C ASP A 404 -24.90 -10.97 11.83
N ASN A 405 -24.53 -10.07 10.92
CA ASN A 405 -25.26 -9.75 9.70
C ASN A 405 -24.35 -9.51 8.50
N PRO A 406 -23.54 -10.48 8.09
CA PRO A 406 -22.56 -10.34 7.02
C PRO A 406 -23.19 -10.16 5.63
N GLY A 407 -24.48 -10.47 5.48
CA GLY A 407 -25.25 -10.29 4.25
C GLY A 407 -25.96 -8.94 4.13
N ASN A 408 -25.66 -7.96 5.00
CA ASN A 408 -26.26 -6.64 4.97
C ASN A 408 -26.04 -5.97 3.59
N PRO A 409 -27.11 -5.68 2.82
CA PRO A 409 -26.97 -5.11 1.48
C PRO A 409 -26.46 -3.66 1.46
N LYS A 410 -26.40 -3.00 2.61
CA LYS A 410 -25.86 -1.64 2.76
C LYS A 410 -24.39 -1.63 3.15
N ALA A 411 -23.87 -2.77 3.62
CA ALA A 411 -22.46 -2.87 3.95
C ALA A 411 -21.61 -3.02 2.69
N THR A 412 -20.50 -2.30 2.63
CA THR A 412 -19.58 -2.30 1.50
C THR A 412 -18.13 -2.32 1.96
N MET A 413 -17.30 -3.10 1.32
CA MET A 413 -15.86 -3.13 1.53
C MET A 413 -15.17 -1.95 0.81
N ILE A 414 -15.56 -1.69 -0.42
CA ILE A 414 -14.85 -0.76 -1.30
C ILE A 414 -15.67 0.49 -1.68
N GLY A 415 -16.90 0.58 -1.23
CA GLY A 415 -17.78 1.71 -1.54
C GLY A 415 -18.30 1.71 -2.98
N ALA A 416 -19.46 2.36 -3.19
CA ALA A 416 -20.17 2.32 -4.46
C ALA A 416 -19.36 2.87 -5.66
N LYS A 417 -18.56 3.93 -5.45
CA LYS A 417 -17.75 4.54 -6.52
C LYS A 417 -16.65 3.58 -6.99
N GLN A 418 -15.91 2.97 -6.06
CA GLN A 418 -14.85 2.02 -6.40
C GLN A 418 -15.43 0.72 -7.00
N LEU A 419 -16.55 0.21 -6.44
CA LEU A 419 -17.24 -0.96 -6.98
C LEU A 419 -17.67 -0.74 -8.44
N LYS A 420 -18.25 0.43 -8.74
CA LYS A 420 -18.62 0.79 -10.12
C LYS A 420 -17.38 0.87 -11.03
N TRP A 421 -16.33 1.57 -10.59
CA TRP A 421 -15.06 1.68 -11.34
C TRP A 421 -14.44 0.31 -11.63
N LEU A 422 -14.42 -0.59 -10.64
CA LEU A 422 -13.91 -1.95 -10.79
C LEU A 422 -14.71 -2.74 -11.83
N LYS A 423 -16.04 -2.75 -11.70
CA LYS A 423 -16.92 -3.50 -12.62
C LYS A 423 -16.87 -2.96 -14.04
N ASP A 424 -16.89 -1.65 -14.22
CA ASP A 424 -16.80 -1.03 -15.53
C ASP A 424 -15.41 -1.26 -16.15
N GLY A 425 -14.33 -1.06 -15.39
CA GLY A 425 -12.97 -1.27 -15.86
C GLY A 425 -12.67 -2.71 -16.26
N ILE A 426 -13.26 -3.70 -15.57
CA ILE A 426 -13.12 -5.13 -15.93
C ILE A 426 -13.99 -5.46 -17.16
N ARG A 427 -15.21 -4.95 -17.24
CA ARG A 427 -16.10 -5.16 -18.40
C ARG A 427 -15.47 -4.63 -19.69
N ASP A 428 -14.86 -3.44 -19.61
CA ASP A 428 -14.25 -2.75 -20.75
C ASP A 428 -12.84 -3.26 -21.07
N SER A 429 -12.28 -4.10 -20.21
CA SER A 429 -10.95 -4.69 -20.37
C SER A 429 -10.88 -5.58 -21.61
N LYS A 430 -9.77 -5.48 -22.34
CA LYS A 430 -9.43 -6.38 -23.47
C LYS A 430 -8.39 -7.43 -23.08
N SER A 431 -7.96 -7.43 -21.83
CA SER A 431 -6.98 -8.39 -21.30
C SER A 431 -7.61 -9.77 -21.11
N ASP A 432 -6.83 -10.81 -21.30
CA ASP A 432 -7.23 -12.21 -21.06
C ASP A 432 -7.31 -12.50 -19.56
N PHE A 433 -6.42 -11.89 -18.79
CA PHE A 433 -6.30 -12.12 -17.37
C PHE A 433 -6.56 -10.84 -16.56
N ILE A 434 -7.33 -10.97 -15.51
CA ILE A 434 -7.66 -9.89 -14.58
C ILE A 434 -7.07 -10.20 -13.21
N PHE A 435 -6.22 -9.33 -12.70
CA PHE A 435 -5.70 -9.37 -11.35
C PHE A 435 -6.39 -8.31 -10.49
N VAL A 436 -7.10 -8.73 -9.47
CA VAL A 436 -7.73 -7.87 -8.46
C VAL A 436 -6.90 -7.95 -7.19
N VAL A 437 -6.17 -6.89 -6.87
CA VAL A 437 -5.26 -6.87 -5.72
C VAL A 437 -6.00 -6.28 -4.53
N SER A 438 -6.33 -7.13 -3.56
CA SER A 438 -7.02 -6.81 -2.32
C SER A 438 -6.10 -7.03 -1.14
N SER A 439 -5.91 -6.03 -0.27
CA SER A 439 -5.07 -6.22 0.91
C SER A 439 -5.65 -7.25 1.88
N VAL A 440 -6.97 -7.38 1.94
CA VAL A 440 -7.68 -8.33 2.82
C VAL A 440 -8.20 -9.56 2.07
N ASN A 441 -8.36 -10.68 2.78
CA ASN A 441 -8.77 -11.96 2.21
C ASN A 441 -10.21 -11.97 1.69
N PHE A 442 -10.43 -12.77 0.64
CA PHE A 442 -11.69 -12.80 -0.08
C PHE A 442 -12.62 -13.93 0.39
N MET A 443 -12.12 -15.17 0.48
CA MET A 443 -12.90 -16.34 0.88
C MET A 443 -12.66 -16.81 2.32
N VAL A 444 -11.48 -16.52 2.87
CA VAL A 444 -11.11 -16.94 4.22
C VAL A 444 -11.37 -15.80 5.20
N PRO A 445 -12.08 -16.04 6.32
CA PRO A 445 -12.33 -15.01 7.33
C PRO A 445 -11.07 -14.69 8.15
N HIS A 446 -11.02 -13.49 8.69
CA HIS A 446 -10.02 -13.06 9.65
C HIS A 446 -10.70 -12.80 11.01
N VAL A 447 -11.00 -13.92 11.71
CA VAL A 447 -11.85 -13.89 12.92
C VAL A 447 -11.11 -13.72 14.24
N GLY A 448 -9.80 -13.54 14.26
CA GLY A 448 -8.98 -13.46 15.47
C GLY A 448 -9.55 -12.52 16.53
N SER A 449 -9.08 -12.60 17.76
CA SER A 449 -9.50 -11.72 18.84
C SER A 449 -9.18 -10.26 18.47
N GLY A 450 -10.21 -9.49 18.13
CA GLY A 450 -10.07 -8.08 17.81
C GLY A 450 -9.40 -7.32 18.95
N GLY A 451 -8.37 -6.55 18.60
CA GLY A 451 -7.69 -5.66 19.53
C GLY A 451 -8.41 -4.34 19.76
N GLY A 452 -9.65 -4.21 19.33
CA GLY A 452 -10.42 -2.99 19.53
C GLY A 452 -11.05 -2.93 20.92
N ASP A 453 -10.66 -1.95 21.71
CA ASP A 453 -11.31 -1.65 23.00
C ASP A 453 -12.71 -1.10 22.82
N ASP A 454 -13.07 -0.68 21.63
CA ASP A 454 -14.38 -0.21 21.28
C ASP A 454 -15.31 -1.39 21.01
N LYS A 455 -16.39 -1.47 21.82
CA LYS A 455 -17.47 -2.44 21.63
C LYS A 455 -18.10 -2.39 20.23
N GLN A 456 -17.87 -1.32 19.52
CA GLN A 456 -18.33 -1.07 18.16
C GLN A 456 -17.25 -1.43 17.13
N ALA A 457 -15.99 -1.20 17.43
CA ALA A 457 -14.90 -1.28 16.46
C ALA A 457 -14.75 -2.66 15.86
N ALA A 458 -15.01 -3.63 16.62
CA ALA A 458 -14.89 -4.94 16.06
C ALA A 458 -16.20 -5.52 15.63
N ILE A 459 -17.36 -4.90 15.85
CA ILE A 459 -18.54 -5.72 15.90
C ILE A 459 -18.15 -7.20 15.71
N LYS A 460 -17.28 -7.63 16.62
CA LYS A 460 -16.68 -8.96 16.80
C LYS A 460 -15.70 -9.42 15.70
N LYS A 461 -14.89 -8.54 15.21
CA LYS A 461 -13.81 -8.69 14.23
C LYS A 461 -13.90 -9.93 13.30
N ASP A 462 -14.25 -9.70 12.10
CA ASP A 462 -13.81 -10.42 10.90
C ASP A 462 -13.38 -9.34 9.90
N ASP A 463 -12.13 -9.31 9.54
CA ASP A 463 -11.56 -8.24 8.75
C ASP A 463 -11.67 -8.47 7.23
N ALA A 464 -12.06 -9.66 6.84
CA ALA A 464 -12.09 -10.11 5.46
C ALA A 464 -13.40 -9.72 4.72
N TRP A 465 -13.48 -10.03 3.42
CA TRP A 465 -14.69 -9.89 2.62
C TRP A 465 -15.84 -10.77 3.11
N THR A 466 -15.57 -11.67 4.01
CA THR A 466 -16.54 -12.59 4.62
C THR A 466 -17.61 -11.90 5.46
N VAL A 467 -17.42 -10.64 5.83
CA VAL A 467 -18.43 -9.79 6.49
C VAL A 467 -19.13 -8.81 5.54
N PHE A 468 -18.84 -8.90 4.24
CA PHE A 468 -19.46 -8.16 3.15
C PHE A 468 -20.01 -9.11 2.09
N LEU A 469 -20.71 -10.15 2.52
CA LEU A 469 -21.10 -11.28 1.66
C LEU A 469 -21.95 -10.86 0.45
N LYS A 470 -22.79 -9.82 0.58
CA LYS A 470 -23.60 -9.37 -0.55
C LYS A 470 -22.73 -8.82 -1.68
N GLU A 471 -21.77 -7.97 -1.34
CA GLU A 471 -20.85 -7.36 -2.32
C GLU A 471 -19.88 -8.41 -2.89
N ARG A 472 -19.35 -9.30 -2.02
CA ARG A 472 -18.48 -10.40 -2.44
C ARG A 472 -19.14 -11.31 -3.46
N GLU A 473 -20.35 -11.81 -3.18
CA GLU A 473 -21.06 -12.71 -4.09
C GLU A 473 -21.44 -11.99 -5.39
N GLU A 474 -21.83 -10.71 -5.34
CA GLU A 474 -22.10 -9.90 -6.54
C GLU A 474 -20.85 -9.79 -7.43
N LEU A 475 -19.66 -9.64 -6.85
CA LEU A 475 -18.39 -9.61 -7.60
C LEU A 475 -18.09 -10.99 -8.21
N ILE A 476 -18.23 -12.07 -7.43
CA ILE A 476 -17.99 -13.43 -7.95
C ILE A 476 -18.94 -13.74 -9.13
N GLU A 477 -20.23 -13.48 -8.97
CA GLU A 477 -21.23 -13.70 -10.04
C GLU A 477 -20.91 -12.87 -11.28
N PHE A 478 -20.48 -11.62 -11.10
CA PHE A 478 -20.08 -10.77 -12.20
C PHE A 478 -18.82 -11.31 -12.91
N TRP A 479 -17.80 -11.72 -12.17
CA TRP A 479 -16.55 -12.23 -12.73
C TRP A 479 -16.71 -13.60 -13.40
N ASP A 480 -17.51 -14.48 -12.80
CA ASP A 480 -17.78 -15.81 -13.33
C ASP A 480 -18.55 -15.77 -14.65
N GLY A 481 -19.33 -14.69 -14.85
CA GLY A 481 -20.02 -14.41 -16.11
C GLY A 481 -19.15 -13.84 -17.24
N LEU A 482 -17.85 -13.64 -16.99
CA LEU A 482 -16.91 -13.15 -17.99
C LEU A 482 -16.17 -14.32 -18.65
N ASP A 483 -15.81 -14.16 -19.91
CA ASP A 483 -14.90 -15.08 -20.61
C ASP A 483 -13.44 -14.72 -20.31
N LYS A 484 -13.08 -14.71 -19.01
CA LYS A 484 -11.76 -14.28 -18.49
C LYS A 484 -11.46 -14.99 -17.19
N SER A 485 -10.16 -15.29 -16.96
CA SER A 485 -9.71 -15.72 -15.64
C SER A 485 -9.47 -14.51 -14.73
N VAL A 486 -10.07 -14.53 -13.55
CA VAL A 486 -9.95 -13.49 -12.53
C VAL A 486 -9.19 -14.02 -11.31
N PHE A 487 -8.09 -13.37 -10.98
CA PHE A 487 -7.22 -13.72 -9.85
C PHE A 487 -7.33 -12.64 -8.78
N VAL A 488 -7.85 -13.01 -7.60
CA VAL A 488 -7.83 -12.12 -6.43
C VAL A 488 -6.54 -12.37 -5.66
N LEU A 489 -5.64 -11.38 -5.66
CA LEU A 489 -4.40 -11.44 -4.88
C LEU A 489 -4.66 -10.83 -3.50
N THR A 490 -4.42 -11.60 -2.43
CA THR A 490 -4.76 -11.19 -1.06
C THR A 490 -3.58 -11.27 -0.10
N GLY A 491 -3.71 -10.64 1.08
CA GLY A 491 -2.70 -10.55 2.14
C GLY A 491 -3.29 -10.71 3.55
N ASP A 492 -2.95 -9.83 4.50
CA ASP A 492 -3.49 -9.66 5.86
C ASP A 492 -3.32 -10.89 6.79
N LEU A 493 -3.85 -12.05 6.42
CA LEU A 493 -3.85 -13.27 7.26
C LEU A 493 -2.48 -13.90 7.53
N HIS A 494 -1.42 -13.35 6.97
CA HIS A 494 -0.05 -13.84 7.16
C HIS A 494 0.10 -15.35 6.88
N ASN A 495 -0.68 -15.89 5.93
CA ASN A 495 -0.56 -17.25 5.41
C ASN A 495 -0.69 -17.23 3.89
N SER A 496 0.03 -18.14 3.24
CA SER A 496 -0.11 -18.32 1.80
C SER A 496 -1.04 -19.46 1.49
N PHE A 497 -1.93 -19.26 0.52
CA PHE A 497 -2.83 -20.30 0.04
C PHE A 497 -3.29 -20.04 -1.39
N ALA A 498 -3.69 -21.13 -2.05
CA ALA A 498 -4.30 -21.10 -3.37
C ALA A 498 -5.72 -21.69 -3.27
N ILE A 499 -6.72 -20.93 -3.72
CA ILE A 499 -8.14 -21.28 -3.67
C ILE A 499 -8.76 -21.18 -5.06
N LYS A 500 -9.44 -22.24 -5.48
CA LYS A 500 -10.37 -22.18 -6.62
C LYS A 500 -11.77 -21.87 -6.09
N ILE A 501 -12.34 -20.74 -6.55
CA ILE A 501 -13.68 -20.28 -6.15
C ILE A 501 -14.72 -20.79 -7.14
N THR A 502 -14.51 -20.52 -8.44
CA THR A 502 -15.28 -21.07 -9.57
C THR A 502 -14.30 -21.56 -10.64
N ASP A 503 -14.76 -21.89 -11.84
CA ASP A 503 -13.85 -22.26 -12.93
C ASP A 503 -13.04 -21.08 -13.44
N ASN A 504 -13.57 -19.85 -13.33
CA ASN A 504 -12.92 -18.62 -13.80
C ASN A 504 -12.33 -17.75 -12.69
N VAL A 505 -12.68 -17.98 -11.42
CA VAL A 505 -12.32 -17.10 -10.31
C VAL A 505 -11.47 -17.83 -9.28
N TYR A 506 -10.31 -17.25 -8.94
CA TYR A 506 -9.33 -17.81 -8.01
C TYR A 506 -8.92 -16.77 -6.97
N GLU A 507 -8.57 -17.21 -5.77
CA GLU A 507 -7.89 -16.39 -4.77
C GLU A 507 -6.50 -16.96 -4.48
N PHE A 508 -5.50 -16.10 -4.51
CA PHE A 508 -4.13 -16.41 -4.12
C PHE A 508 -3.69 -15.44 -3.02
N ALA A 509 -3.51 -15.96 -1.80
CA ALA A 509 -2.90 -15.21 -0.72
C ALA A 509 -1.41 -15.50 -0.67
N SER A 510 -0.60 -14.47 -0.44
CA SER A 510 0.85 -14.63 -0.30
C SER A 510 1.38 -13.80 0.87
N GLY A 511 2.21 -14.43 1.68
CA GLY A 511 2.84 -13.84 2.85
C GLY A 511 2.84 -14.78 4.07
N PRO A 512 3.31 -14.28 5.20
CA PRO A 512 3.93 -12.97 5.33
C PRO A 512 5.36 -12.98 4.78
N HIS A 513 5.87 -11.82 4.38
CA HIS A 513 7.31 -11.71 4.13
C HIS A 513 8.11 -11.81 5.44
N ASN A 514 7.66 -11.15 6.49
CA ASN A 514 8.45 -11.04 7.72
C ASN A 514 7.64 -11.17 9.02
N SER A 515 6.32 -11.13 8.98
CA SER A 515 5.45 -11.31 10.16
C SER A 515 5.36 -12.78 10.57
N ILE A 516 4.74 -13.05 11.72
CA ILE A 516 4.36 -14.41 12.10
C ILE A 516 3.07 -14.83 11.39
N ASN A 517 2.89 -16.13 11.23
CA ASN A 517 1.67 -16.71 10.67
C ASN A 517 0.51 -16.69 11.67
N HIS A 518 -0.71 -16.48 11.21
CA HIS A 518 -1.93 -16.69 11.98
C HIS A 518 -2.23 -18.18 12.14
N ALA A 519 -3.03 -18.53 13.14
CA ALA A 519 -3.42 -19.92 13.38
C ALA A 519 -4.75 -20.22 12.65
N PRO A 520 -4.77 -21.09 11.62
CA PRO A 520 -5.96 -21.32 10.82
C PRO A 520 -7.20 -21.72 11.60
N MET A 521 -7.04 -22.57 12.63
CA MET A 521 -8.16 -23.01 13.47
C MET A 521 -8.76 -21.89 14.33
N LYS A 522 -7.95 -20.90 14.70
CA LYS A 522 -8.36 -19.84 15.60
C LYS A 522 -8.71 -18.55 14.85
N ASP A 523 -7.85 -18.18 13.90
CA ASP A 523 -7.86 -16.85 13.30
C ASP A 523 -8.51 -16.86 11.89
N GLU A 524 -8.68 -18.05 11.26
CA GLU A 524 -9.11 -18.21 9.88
C GLU A 524 -10.36 -19.10 9.74
N GLY A 525 -11.25 -19.06 10.72
CA GLY A 525 -12.52 -19.81 10.70
C GLY A 525 -12.38 -21.33 10.67
N GLY A 526 -11.23 -21.87 11.06
CA GLY A 526 -10.97 -23.31 11.10
C GLY A 526 -10.80 -23.93 9.72
N ARG A 527 -10.31 -23.17 8.72
CA ARG A 527 -10.08 -23.69 7.38
C ARG A 527 -9.11 -24.87 7.37
N PRO A 528 -9.33 -25.88 6.52
CA PRO A 528 -8.36 -26.95 6.32
C PRO A 528 -7.12 -26.46 5.54
N SER A 529 -6.08 -27.29 5.50
CA SER A 529 -4.89 -27.03 4.68
C SER A 529 -5.16 -27.21 3.18
N ASN A 530 -6.10 -28.08 2.84
CA ASN A 530 -6.58 -28.31 1.46
C ASN A 530 -8.00 -28.88 1.50
N GLY A 531 -8.65 -28.92 0.32
CA GLY A 531 -9.99 -29.46 0.13
C GLY A 531 -11.10 -28.42 0.31
N LYS A 532 -12.33 -28.90 0.39
CA LYS A 532 -13.52 -28.04 0.42
C LYS A 532 -13.60 -27.24 1.72
N PHE A 533 -13.82 -25.95 1.57
CA PHE A 533 -14.07 -25.02 2.65
C PHE A 533 -15.31 -24.20 2.38
N LYS A 534 -16.12 -23.98 3.40
CA LYS A 534 -17.34 -23.18 3.29
C LYS A 534 -17.41 -22.18 4.43
N TYR A 535 -17.39 -20.90 4.08
CA TYR A 535 -17.67 -19.81 5.00
C TYR A 535 -18.61 -18.79 4.33
N GLY A 536 -19.83 -18.67 4.89
CA GLY A 536 -20.92 -17.96 4.22
C GLY A 536 -21.68 -18.85 3.20
N PRO A 537 -22.27 -18.26 2.14
CA PRO A 537 -23.15 -19.00 1.21
C PRO A 537 -22.40 -19.93 0.25
N ARG A 538 -21.17 -19.58 -0.11
CA ARG A 538 -20.38 -20.27 -1.15
C ARG A 538 -19.35 -21.22 -0.55
N SER A 539 -19.17 -22.36 -1.19
CA SER A 539 -18.05 -23.27 -0.96
C SER A 539 -16.92 -22.98 -1.95
N CYS A 540 -15.69 -23.08 -1.53
CA CYS A 540 -14.50 -23.01 -2.36
C CYS A 540 -13.61 -24.25 -2.19
N ASP A 541 -12.58 -24.38 -3.01
CA ASP A 541 -11.64 -25.49 -2.98
C ASP A 541 -10.23 -24.96 -2.68
N ILE A 542 -9.75 -25.19 -1.46
CA ILE A 542 -8.38 -24.87 -1.07
C ILE A 542 -7.47 -25.90 -1.72
N ARG A 543 -6.68 -25.45 -2.69
CA ARG A 543 -5.76 -26.30 -3.46
C ARG A 543 -4.48 -26.57 -2.69
N TRP A 544 -4.03 -25.58 -1.95
CA TRP A 544 -2.83 -25.62 -1.13
C TRP A 544 -2.82 -24.52 -0.07
N SER A 545 -2.08 -24.74 1.01
CA SER A 545 -1.81 -23.74 2.05
C SER A 545 -0.45 -23.95 2.69
N SER A 546 0.27 -22.87 2.97
CA SER A 546 1.61 -22.89 3.57
C SER A 546 1.64 -23.36 5.01
N TYR A 547 0.55 -23.17 5.74
CA TYR A 547 0.44 -23.46 7.16
C TYR A 547 -0.94 -24.03 7.50
N ALA A 548 -0.92 -25.13 8.23
CA ALA A 548 -2.13 -25.87 8.57
C ALA A 548 -2.25 -26.25 10.05
N MET A 549 -1.21 -26.02 10.86
CA MET A 549 -1.15 -26.54 12.23
C MET A 549 -1.56 -25.46 13.25
N ALA A 550 -2.60 -25.78 14.03
CA ALA A 550 -3.14 -24.87 15.04
C ALA A 550 -2.29 -24.79 16.32
N ASP A 551 -1.49 -25.80 16.60
CA ASP A 551 -0.93 -26.02 17.94
C ASP A 551 0.50 -25.53 18.13
N ILE A 552 1.07 -24.86 17.11
CA ILE A 552 2.39 -24.26 17.21
C ILE A 552 2.30 -23.00 18.08
N PRO A 553 3.12 -22.85 19.13
CA PRO A 553 3.20 -21.64 19.93
C PRO A 553 3.45 -20.41 19.06
N ARG A 554 2.85 -19.26 19.39
CA ARG A 554 2.95 -18.02 18.62
C ARG A 554 4.39 -17.67 18.23
N ALA A 555 5.32 -17.76 19.19
CA ALA A 555 6.74 -17.44 18.97
C ALA A 555 7.44 -18.34 17.91
N ASN A 556 6.85 -19.47 17.56
CA ASN A 556 7.41 -20.43 16.60
C ASN A 556 6.65 -20.42 15.26
N ARG A 557 5.70 -19.52 15.05
CA ARG A 557 4.90 -19.42 13.83
C ARG A 557 5.57 -18.51 12.79
N THR A 558 6.81 -18.77 12.45
CA THR A 558 7.56 -17.99 11.47
C THR A 558 7.83 -18.85 10.25
N PHE A 559 6.84 -18.92 9.35
CA PHE A 559 6.88 -19.66 8.09
C PHE A 559 6.60 -18.68 6.94
N PRO A 560 7.53 -17.75 6.67
CA PRO A 560 7.33 -16.74 5.65
C PRO A 560 7.36 -17.37 4.25
N HIS A 561 6.52 -16.83 3.37
CA HIS A 561 6.43 -17.23 1.96
C HIS A 561 6.33 -16.00 1.07
N TYR A 562 6.71 -16.17 -0.19
CA TYR A 562 6.43 -15.25 -1.27
C TYR A 562 5.91 -16.00 -2.48
N CYS A 563 5.23 -15.32 -3.38
CA CYS A 563 4.74 -15.90 -4.63
C CYS A 563 5.34 -15.18 -5.83
N VAL A 564 5.96 -15.94 -6.73
CA VAL A 564 6.34 -15.46 -8.06
C VAL A 564 5.27 -15.89 -9.04
N VAL A 565 4.70 -14.91 -9.74
CA VAL A 565 3.71 -15.14 -10.80
C VAL A 565 4.40 -14.98 -12.15
N GLN A 566 4.28 -15.99 -12.99
CA GLN A 566 4.80 -15.98 -14.34
C GLN A 566 3.64 -16.00 -15.34
N VAL A 567 3.63 -15.04 -16.26
CA VAL A 567 2.68 -14.97 -17.36
C VAL A 567 3.39 -15.38 -18.65
N ASN A 568 2.88 -16.42 -19.28
CA ASN A 568 3.40 -16.96 -20.53
C ASN A 568 2.41 -16.71 -21.65
N ASN A 569 2.75 -15.78 -22.51
CA ASN A 569 1.92 -15.35 -23.65
C ASN A 569 2.49 -15.79 -24.99
N VAL A 570 3.82 -15.94 -25.06
CA VAL A 570 4.53 -16.19 -26.31
C VAL A 570 5.66 -17.19 -26.12
N PHE A 571 5.98 -17.91 -27.18
CA PHE A 571 7.22 -18.65 -27.31
C PHE A 571 8.13 -18.01 -28.35
N ASN A 572 9.43 -18.15 -28.13
CA ASN A 572 10.47 -17.69 -29.02
C ASN A 572 10.82 -18.82 -29.99
N ASN A 573 10.53 -18.66 -31.26
CA ASN A 573 11.01 -19.60 -32.27
C ASN A 573 12.54 -19.39 -32.48
N PRO A 574 13.37 -20.38 -32.16
CA PRO A 574 14.82 -20.27 -32.33
C PRO A 574 15.25 -20.15 -33.79
N VAL A 575 14.39 -20.58 -34.72
CA VAL A 575 14.65 -20.47 -36.18
C VAL A 575 13.77 -19.35 -36.72
N GLU A 576 14.32 -18.14 -36.70
CA GLU A 576 13.66 -17.00 -37.32
C GLU A 576 13.55 -17.20 -38.84
N ARG A 577 12.35 -17.11 -39.37
CA ARG A 577 12.05 -17.11 -40.80
C ARG A 577 11.31 -15.84 -41.14
N ASP A 578 11.75 -15.09 -42.11
CA ASP A 578 11.15 -13.87 -42.63
C ASP A 578 10.89 -12.80 -41.55
N GLY A 579 11.72 -12.72 -40.52
CA GLY A 579 11.57 -11.82 -39.38
C GLY A 579 10.55 -12.28 -38.31
N GLU A 580 9.93 -13.42 -38.50
CA GLU A 580 8.94 -13.98 -37.59
C GLU A 580 9.61 -14.81 -36.51
N ARG A 581 9.68 -14.25 -35.30
CA ARG A 581 10.33 -14.87 -34.14
C ARG A 581 9.39 -15.19 -33.00
N TRP A 582 8.45 -14.31 -32.72
CA TRP A 582 7.57 -14.40 -31.58
C TRP A 582 6.20 -14.90 -31.99
N PHE A 583 5.75 -15.99 -31.38
CA PHE A 583 4.43 -16.58 -31.60
C PHE A 583 3.64 -16.60 -30.31
N ALA A 584 2.42 -16.06 -30.34
CA ALA A 584 1.50 -16.15 -29.23
C ALA A 584 1.07 -17.59 -28.98
N PHE A 585 0.96 -17.97 -27.70
CA PHE A 585 0.30 -19.21 -27.35
C PHE A 585 -1.19 -19.13 -27.70
N PRO A 586 -1.80 -20.17 -28.25
CA PRO A 586 -3.25 -20.22 -28.45
C PRO A 586 -4.02 -20.07 -27.14
N HIS A 587 -3.41 -20.56 -26.06
CA HIS A 587 -3.94 -20.50 -24.69
C HIS A 587 -2.84 -19.95 -23.79
N PRO A 588 -2.84 -18.65 -23.52
CA PRO A 588 -1.92 -18.04 -22.56
C PRO A 588 -2.05 -18.65 -21.16
N GLN A 589 -0.98 -18.60 -20.40
CA GLN A 589 -0.89 -19.26 -19.09
C GLN A 589 -0.43 -18.31 -18.00
N VAL A 590 -1.01 -18.46 -16.81
CA VAL A 590 -0.50 -17.85 -15.58
C VAL A 590 -0.07 -18.96 -14.62
N ILE A 591 1.16 -18.87 -14.12
CA ILE A 591 1.75 -19.84 -13.20
C ILE A 591 2.05 -19.13 -11.89
N PHE A 592 1.39 -19.54 -10.82
CA PHE A 592 1.66 -19.11 -9.45
C PHE A 592 2.66 -20.07 -8.80
N GLN A 593 3.76 -19.54 -8.26
CA GLN A 593 4.85 -20.30 -7.68
C GLN A 593 5.11 -19.81 -6.24
N PHE A 594 4.69 -20.57 -5.26
CA PHE A 594 4.89 -20.25 -3.85
C PHE A 594 6.20 -20.84 -3.35
N HIS A 595 7.00 -20.00 -2.76
CA HIS A 595 8.34 -20.34 -2.27
C HIS A 595 8.45 -20.12 -0.77
N ASP A 596 9.21 -20.98 -0.11
CA ASP A 596 9.72 -20.74 1.24
C ASP A 596 10.65 -19.51 1.19
N ALA A 597 10.36 -18.51 2.01
CA ALA A 597 11.04 -17.23 1.88
C ALA A 597 12.45 -17.21 2.51
N PHE A 598 12.82 -18.20 3.33
CA PHE A 598 14.19 -18.32 3.82
C PHE A 598 15.10 -19.07 2.85
N THR A 599 14.58 -20.14 2.25
CA THR A 599 15.39 -21.04 1.40
C THR A 599 15.26 -20.74 -0.09
N GLY A 600 14.15 -20.12 -0.50
CA GLY A 600 13.78 -19.96 -1.90
C GLY A 600 13.24 -21.24 -2.55
N GLU A 601 13.02 -22.30 -1.76
CA GLU A 601 12.55 -23.58 -2.27
C GLU A 601 11.09 -23.50 -2.70
N LEU A 602 10.76 -24.02 -3.88
CA LEU A 602 9.39 -24.09 -4.38
C LEU A 602 8.57 -25.06 -3.51
N ARG A 603 7.48 -24.57 -2.95
CA ARG A 603 6.56 -25.34 -2.11
C ARG A 603 5.32 -25.80 -2.87
N TYR A 604 4.82 -24.93 -3.76
CA TYR A 604 3.63 -25.22 -4.55
C TYR A 604 3.64 -24.44 -5.85
N SER A 605 3.06 -25.01 -6.88
CA SER A 605 2.83 -24.34 -8.14
C SER A 605 1.46 -24.70 -8.70
N GLU A 606 0.74 -23.68 -9.18
CA GLU A 606 -0.53 -23.85 -9.90
C GLU A 606 -0.47 -23.13 -11.24
N THR A 607 -0.92 -23.82 -12.30
CA THR A 607 -0.98 -23.26 -13.64
C THR A 607 -2.44 -23.14 -14.06
N ILE A 608 -2.84 -21.93 -14.43
CA ILE A 608 -4.14 -21.64 -15.02
C ILE A 608 -3.95 -21.32 -16.50
N VAL A 609 -4.70 -21.98 -17.35
CA VAL A 609 -4.62 -21.87 -18.81
C VAL A 609 -5.90 -21.22 -19.30
N GLN A 610 -5.80 -20.14 -20.06
CA GLN A 610 -6.97 -19.45 -20.61
C GLN A 610 -7.72 -20.33 -21.60
N GLY A 611 -9.06 -20.45 -21.42
CA GLY A 611 -9.94 -21.16 -22.35
C GLY A 611 -9.77 -22.67 -22.40
N LEU A 612 -9.15 -23.27 -21.39
CA LEU A 612 -9.15 -24.73 -21.17
C LEU A 612 -9.83 -25.01 -19.81
N ASP A 613 -11.01 -25.63 -19.89
CA ASP A 613 -11.79 -26.11 -18.75
C ASP A 613 -11.14 -27.36 -18.09
#